data_f63e568c59779ccdd4841b13b60f00bc
#
_entry.id   f63e568c59779ccdd4841b13b60f00bc
#
_cell.length_a   1.000
_cell.length_b   1.000
_cell.length_c   1.000
_cell.angle_alpha   90.00
_cell.angle_beta   90.00
_cell.angle_gamma   90.00
#
_symmetry.space_group_name_H-M   'P 1'
#
loop_
_entity.id
_entity.type
_entity.pdbx_description
1 polymer ?
#
loop_
_entity_poly.entity_id
_entity_poly.type
_entity_poly.pdbx_seq_one_letter_code
_entity_poly.pdbx_strand_id
1 'polypeptide(L)'
;MIHAVPHEVILPLTLALAFAVGAFMVSGAGAASDEAPVVLVIHGGAGTIERSKMTPEREKEYRAVLSQALETGYRVLHAGGSSLDAVEAAVCVMEDSPLFNAGRGSVFTSRGRNEMDASIMDGKSRKAGAVASVVGIKNPVRAARKVMEETTHVLLVGEGAAAFAREVGIEFADSAYFFTQQRWDELQRTKEEEKKKHGEYGSLVFPHTELGTVGAVALDRDGNLAAATSTGGLTNKHWGRVGDSPIIGAGTFADNATCAVSGTGRGELFILGSLAHEVSTLMEYRSMTVEAATRHVIHKELVSLGGEGTGGMIALDRRGRFAMECNTPGMYRGYIRGDGVPHTFLYRDE
;
A
#
# COMPACT_ATOMS: atom_id res chain seq x y z
N MET A 1 -51.40 -32.25 -64.02
CA MET A 1 -50.73 -31.88 -65.30
C MET A 1 -49.30 -31.56 -64.96
N ILE A 2 -48.42 -32.44 -65.40
CA ILE A 2 -47.00 -32.42 -65.05
C ILE A 2 -46.28 -31.75 -66.24
N HIS A 3 -45.49 -30.73 -66.01
CA HIS A 3 -44.52 -30.24 -67.02
C HIS A 3 -43.11 -30.42 -66.52
N ALA A 4 -42.37 -31.28 -67.22
CA ALA A 4 -40.96 -31.53 -67.11
C ALA A 4 -40.16 -30.41 -67.86
N VAL A 5 -39.01 -30.05 -67.33
CA VAL A 5 -38.03 -29.13 -67.95
C VAL A 5 -36.71 -29.90 -68.10
N PRO A 6 -36.00 -29.82 -69.22
CA PRO A 6 -34.88 -30.71 -69.55
C PRO A 6 -33.54 -30.27 -68.89
N HIS A 7 -32.68 -31.27 -68.67
CA HIS A 7 -31.30 -31.19 -68.26
C HIS A 7 -30.41 -30.66 -69.37
N GLU A 8 -29.67 -29.55 -69.11
CA GLU A 8 -28.50 -29.18 -69.87
C GLU A 8 -27.22 -29.65 -69.18
N VAL A 9 -26.39 -30.34 -69.94
CA VAL A 9 -25.08 -30.87 -69.55
C VAL A 9 -24.05 -29.78 -69.78
N ILE A 10 -23.37 -29.31 -68.74
CA ILE A 10 -22.24 -28.39 -68.84
C ILE A 10 -20.96 -29.15 -68.51
N LEU A 11 -20.04 -29.17 -69.47
CA LEU A 11 -18.71 -29.75 -69.43
C LEU A 11 -17.78 -28.95 -68.50
N PRO A 12 -16.95 -29.57 -67.65
CA PRO A 12 -16.03 -28.79 -66.82
C PRO A 12 -14.75 -28.43 -67.57
N LEU A 13 -14.46 -27.13 -67.58
CA LEU A 13 -13.19 -26.59 -68.07
C LEU A 13 -12.15 -26.69 -66.94
N THR A 14 -11.18 -27.56 -67.06
CA THR A 14 -10.04 -27.70 -66.10
C THR A 14 -9.01 -26.60 -66.34
N LEU A 15 -8.95 -25.66 -65.42
CA LEU A 15 -7.91 -24.66 -65.36
C LEU A 15 -6.79 -25.09 -64.39
N ALA A 16 -5.64 -25.44 -64.97
CA ALA A 16 -4.43 -25.78 -64.16
C ALA A 16 -3.81 -24.49 -63.62
N LEU A 17 -3.88 -24.31 -62.31
CA LEU A 17 -3.20 -23.18 -61.60
C LEU A 17 -1.88 -23.70 -61.03
N ALA A 18 -0.76 -23.24 -61.59
CA ALA A 18 0.58 -23.48 -61.05
C ALA A 18 0.80 -22.75 -59.73
N PHE A 19 0.93 -23.45 -58.60
CA PHE A 19 1.32 -22.89 -57.31
C PHE A 19 2.84 -22.67 -57.28
N ALA A 20 3.29 -21.42 -57.33
CA ALA A 20 4.63 -21.04 -56.98
C ALA A 20 4.74 -20.99 -55.44
N VAL A 21 5.45 -21.96 -54.87
CA VAL A 21 5.76 -21.97 -53.41
C VAL A 21 6.87 -20.92 -53.19
N GLY A 22 6.47 -19.72 -52.83
CA GLY A 22 7.37 -18.71 -52.25
C GLY A 22 7.62 -19.04 -50.80
N ALA A 23 8.84 -19.49 -50.44
CA ALA A 23 9.27 -19.63 -49.07
C ALA A 23 9.36 -18.24 -48.41
N PHE A 24 8.31 -17.85 -47.66
CA PHE A 24 8.40 -16.70 -46.77
C PHE A 24 9.23 -17.15 -45.54
N MET A 25 10.48 -16.68 -45.48
CA MET A 25 11.26 -16.67 -44.25
C MET A 25 10.55 -15.73 -43.28
N VAL A 26 9.75 -16.29 -42.38
CA VAL A 26 9.27 -15.55 -41.21
C VAL A 26 10.49 -15.36 -40.30
N SER A 27 11.11 -14.19 -40.38
CA SER A 27 12.01 -13.73 -39.33
C SER A 27 11.23 -13.75 -38.03
N GLY A 28 11.61 -14.63 -37.10
CA GLY A 28 11.08 -14.66 -35.77
C GLY A 28 11.40 -13.33 -35.07
N ALA A 29 10.47 -12.38 -35.14
CA ALA A 29 10.41 -11.33 -34.15
C ALA A 29 10.16 -12.06 -32.83
N GLY A 30 11.16 -12.05 -31.95
CA GLY A 30 11.00 -12.58 -30.58
C GLY A 30 9.72 -11.99 -30.00
N ALA A 31 8.77 -12.83 -29.67
CA ALA A 31 7.61 -12.43 -28.89
C ALA A 31 8.16 -11.77 -27.63
N ALA A 32 7.99 -10.46 -27.50
CA ALA A 32 8.16 -9.81 -26.22
C ALA A 32 7.29 -10.59 -25.24
N SER A 33 7.87 -11.06 -24.15
CA SER A 33 7.13 -11.77 -23.11
C SER A 33 5.98 -10.86 -22.68
N ASP A 34 4.75 -11.37 -22.72
CA ASP A 34 3.52 -10.72 -22.26
C ASP A 34 3.48 -10.63 -20.71
N GLU A 35 4.65 -10.72 -20.06
CA GLU A 35 4.76 -10.58 -18.61
C GLU A 35 4.47 -9.12 -18.21
N ALA A 36 3.60 -8.96 -17.23
CA ALA A 36 3.32 -7.66 -16.65
C ALA A 36 4.61 -7.05 -16.06
N PRO A 37 4.81 -5.73 -16.14
CA PRO A 37 5.97 -5.09 -15.53
C PRO A 37 5.90 -5.27 -14.02
N VAL A 38 6.95 -5.81 -13.40
CA VAL A 38 7.04 -5.85 -11.94
C VAL A 38 7.32 -4.46 -11.39
N VAL A 39 6.51 -4.04 -10.42
CA VAL A 39 6.59 -2.73 -9.76
C VAL A 39 6.30 -2.88 -8.28
N LEU A 40 7.11 -2.24 -7.46
CA LEU A 40 6.86 -2.06 -6.03
C LEU A 40 6.97 -0.59 -5.68
N VAL A 41 5.96 -0.05 -4.99
CA VAL A 41 5.94 1.32 -4.47
C VAL A 41 5.72 1.25 -2.97
N ILE A 42 6.46 2.04 -2.20
CA ILE A 42 6.36 2.07 -0.73
C ILE A 42 6.19 3.49 -0.20
N HIS A 43 5.64 3.60 1.01
CA HIS A 43 5.75 4.80 1.83
C HIS A 43 6.14 4.45 3.28
N GLY A 44 6.85 5.37 3.91
CA GLY A 44 7.26 5.31 5.32
C GLY A 44 6.56 6.36 6.19
N GLY A 45 5.47 6.98 5.67
CA GLY A 45 4.70 7.99 6.37
C GLY A 45 4.79 9.38 5.75
N ALA A 46 3.70 10.14 5.85
CA ALA A 46 3.61 11.55 5.50
C ALA A 46 3.59 12.42 6.77
N GLY A 47 4.08 13.65 6.69
CA GLY A 47 4.08 14.57 7.85
C GLY A 47 4.91 15.83 7.65
N THR A 48 5.29 16.46 8.77
CA THR A 48 6.16 17.66 8.80
C THR A 48 7.64 17.31 8.57
N ILE A 49 7.90 16.66 7.43
CA ILE A 49 9.26 16.27 7.01
C ILE A 49 9.86 17.45 6.26
N GLU A 50 10.63 18.27 6.97
CA GLU A 50 11.23 19.50 6.44
C GLU A 50 12.76 19.36 6.37
N ARG A 51 13.37 19.81 5.26
CA ARG A 51 14.83 19.79 5.08
C ARG A 51 15.57 20.50 6.21
N SER A 52 15.01 21.59 6.72
CA SER A 52 15.62 22.39 7.80
C SER A 52 15.69 21.66 9.14
N LYS A 53 14.92 20.59 9.32
CA LYS A 53 14.87 19.78 10.55
C LYS A 53 15.56 18.42 10.40
N MET A 54 16.07 18.10 9.19
CA MET A 54 16.67 16.82 8.86
C MET A 54 18.20 16.95 8.77
N THR A 55 18.94 16.18 9.58
CA THR A 55 20.40 16.14 9.40
C THR A 55 20.76 15.20 8.23
N PRO A 56 21.91 15.42 7.55
CA PRO A 56 22.36 14.56 6.45
C PRO A 56 22.47 13.08 6.87
N GLU A 57 22.91 12.80 8.09
CA GLU A 57 23.03 11.45 8.63
C GLU A 57 21.67 10.78 8.76
N ARG A 58 20.69 11.54 9.31
CA ARG A 58 19.31 11.05 9.48
C ARG A 58 18.62 10.82 8.14
N GLU A 59 18.80 11.72 7.19
CA GLU A 59 18.31 11.54 5.82
C GLU A 59 18.88 10.28 5.18
N LYS A 60 20.19 10.05 5.32
CA LYS A 60 20.87 8.85 4.82
C LYS A 60 20.30 7.57 5.45
N GLU A 61 20.02 7.56 6.76
CA GLU A 61 19.41 6.44 7.45
C GLU A 61 18.02 6.11 6.88
N TYR A 62 17.14 7.11 6.71
CA TYR A 62 15.82 6.89 6.11
C TYR A 62 15.91 6.33 4.69
N ARG A 63 16.74 6.94 3.84
CA ARG A 63 16.93 6.47 2.45
C ARG A 63 17.48 5.05 2.41
N ALA A 64 18.38 4.68 3.30
CA ALA A 64 18.94 3.34 3.38
C ALA A 64 17.86 2.28 3.70
N VAL A 65 17.01 2.54 4.69
CA VAL A 65 15.93 1.58 5.04
C VAL A 65 14.85 1.53 3.97
N LEU A 66 14.49 2.67 3.34
CA LEU A 66 13.57 2.67 2.20
C LEU A 66 14.13 1.84 1.03
N SER A 67 15.42 2.03 0.70
CA SER A 67 16.07 1.23 -0.35
C SER A 67 16.08 -0.26 -0.01
N GLN A 68 16.40 -0.62 1.25
CA GLN A 68 16.36 -2.00 1.72
C GLN A 68 14.96 -2.62 1.61
N ALA A 69 13.92 -1.88 1.96
CA ALA A 69 12.52 -2.34 1.83
C ALA A 69 12.16 -2.60 0.37
N LEU A 70 12.50 -1.66 -0.53
CA LEU A 70 12.30 -1.79 -1.97
C LEU A 70 13.04 -2.99 -2.54
N GLU A 71 14.33 -3.13 -2.26
CA GLU A 71 15.16 -4.25 -2.73
C GLU A 71 14.66 -5.60 -2.22
N THR A 72 14.16 -5.64 -0.97
CA THR A 72 13.66 -6.88 -0.36
C THR A 72 12.38 -7.33 -1.03
N GLY A 73 11.39 -6.45 -1.21
CA GLY A 73 10.16 -6.78 -1.92
C GLY A 73 10.39 -7.05 -3.42
N TYR A 74 11.29 -6.29 -4.06
CA TYR A 74 11.63 -6.49 -5.46
C TYR A 74 12.29 -7.86 -5.72
N ARG A 75 13.17 -8.32 -4.84
CA ARG A 75 13.75 -9.68 -4.95
C ARG A 75 12.69 -10.77 -4.98
N VAL A 76 11.60 -10.61 -4.23
CA VAL A 76 10.46 -11.52 -4.27
C VAL A 76 9.81 -11.52 -5.65
N LEU A 77 9.47 -10.33 -6.18
CA LEU A 77 8.85 -10.18 -7.51
C LEU A 77 9.77 -10.67 -8.62
N HIS A 78 11.07 -10.34 -8.54
CA HIS A 78 12.05 -10.74 -9.54
C HIS A 78 12.26 -12.26 -9.59
N ALA A 79 12.15 -12.94 -8.46
CA ALA A 79 12.17 -14.40 -8.36
C ALA A 79 10.85 -15.09 -8.80
N GLY A 80 9.84 -14.32 -9.23
CA GLY A 80 8.53 -14.84 -9.63
C GLY A 80 7.56 -15.05 -8.47
N GLY A 81 7.85 -14.47 -7.30
CA GLY A 81 6.92 -14.48 -6.16
C GLY A 81 5.75 -13.51 -6.35
N SER A 82 4.72 -13.66 -5.51
CA SER A 82 3.48 -12.89 -5.61
C SER A 82 3.63 -11.44 -5.13
N SER A 83 2.73 -10.57 -5.62
CA SER A 83 2.58 -9.20 -5.10
C SER A 83 2.29 -9.17 -3.59
N LEU A 84 1.52 -10.14 -3.07
CA LEU A 84 1.29 -10.29 -1.61
C LEU A 84 2.59 -10.54 -0.84
N ASP A 85 3.44 -11.46 -1.30
CA ASP A 85 4.73 -11.75 -0.66
C ASP A 85 5.65 -10.53 -0.70
N ALA A 86 5.60 -9.77 -1.79
CA ALA A 86 6.44 -8.59 -1.97
C ALA A 86 6.04 -7.43 -1.04
N VAL A 87 4.73 -7.13 -0.91
CA VAL A 87 4.28 -6.06 0.00
C VAL A 87 4.51 -6.45 1.46
N GLU A 88 4.29 -7.72 1.85
CA GLU A 88 4.61 -8.20 3.19
C GLU A 88 6.11 -8.04 3.48
N ALA A 89 6.98 -8.51 2.58
CA ALA A 89 8.43 -8.43 2.76
C ALA A 89 8.93 -7.00 2.91
N ALA A 90 8.42 -6.06 2.09
CA ALA A 90 8.78 -4.65 2.16
C ALA A 90 8.29 -3.98 3.46
N VAL A 91 7.04 -4.25 3.86
CA VAL A 91 6.47 -3.71 5.10
C VAL A 91 7.20 -4.26 6.33
N CYS A 92 7.55 -5.55 6.37
CA CYS A 92 8.33 -6.14 7.46
C CYS A 92 9.69 -5.45 7.67
N VAL A 93 10.40 -5.07 6.60
CA VAL A 93 11.66 -4.31 6.73
C VAL A 93 11.43 -2.96 7.43
N MET A 94 10.33 -2.29 7.11
CA MET A 94 9.99 -1.01 7.74
C MET A 94 9.45 -1.18 9.17
N GLU A 95 8.71 -2.25 9.45
CA GLU A 95 8.28 -2.61 10.82
C GLU A 95 9.45 -2.97 11.74
N ASP A 96 10.51 -3.60 11.21
CA ASP A 96 11.72 -3.94 11.98
C ASP A 96 12.64 -2.72 12.23
N SER A 97 12.40 -1.60 11.56
CA SER A 97 13.16 -0.37 11.71
C SER A 97 12.58 0.53 12.82
N PRO A 98 13.43 1.10 13.70
CA PRO A 98 12.96 2.08 14.70
C PRO A 98 12.62 3.46 14.10
N LEU A 99 12.88 3.67 12.79
CA LEU A 99 12.73 4.97 12.15
C LEU A 99 11.26 5.33 11.85
N PHE A 100 10.44 4.32 11.54
CA PHE A 100 9.05 4.52 11.10
C PHE A 100 8.06 4.21 12.22
N ASN A 101 6.88 4.81 12.16
CA ASN A 101 5.79 4.55 13.10
C ASN A 101 5.04 3.27 12.74
N ALA A 102 5.69 2.13 12.84
CA ALA A 102 5.15 0.80 12.66
C ALA A 102 6.07 -0.21 13.36
N GLY A 103 5.55 -1.34 13.81
CA GLY A 103 6.36 -2.38 14.44
C GLY A 103 7.27 -1.81 15.54
N ARG A 104 8.59 -1.99 15.41
CA ARG A 104 9.61 -1.56 16.37
C ARG A 104 9.62 -0.06 16.65
N GLY A 105 9.30 0.79 15.67
CA GLY A 105 9.30 2.26 15.81
C GLY A 105 7.93 2.85 16.14
N SER A 106 6.95 2.01 16.50
CA SER A 106 5.58 2.45 16.77
C SER A 106 5.51 3.40 17.98
N VAL A 107 4.60 4.37 17.88
CA VAL A 107 4.34 5.37 18.93
C VAL A 107 3.68 4.74 20.16
N PHE A 108 3.69 5.47 21.25
CA PHE A 108 3.06 5.05 22.50
C PHE A 108 1.64 5.60 22.65
N THR A 109 0.74 4.78 23.17
CA THR A 109 -0.59 5.19 23.65
C THR A 109 -0.47 6.07 24.89
N SER A 110 -1.57 6.67 25.32
CA SER A 110 -1.68 7.43 26.58
C SER A 110 -1.29 6.61 27.83
N ARG A 111 -1.38 5.29 27.73
CA ARG A 111 -0.98 4.34 28.79
C ARG A 111 0.49 3.92 28.73
N GLY A 112 1.28 4.48 27.78
CA GLY A 112 2.68 4.12 27.60
C GLY A 112 2.90 2.71 27.03
N ARG A 113 1.98 2.22 26.18
CA ARG A 113 2.07 0.93 25.49
C ARG A 113 2.11 1.14 23.98
N ASN A 114 2.81 0.28 23.26
CA ASN A 114 2.77 0.24 21.79
C ASN A 114 1.59 -0.65 21.37
N GLU A 115 0.56 -0.04 20.79
CA GLU A 115 -0.58 -0.73 20.19
C GLU A 115 -0.56 -0.48 18.68
N MET A 116 -0.54 -1.54 17.90
CA MET A 116 -0.28 -1.51 16.46
C MET A 116 -1.49 -2.00 15.66
N ASP A 117 -1.59 -1.52 14.44
CA ASP A 117 -2.63 -1.86 13.50
C ASP A 117 -1.98 -2.20 12.15
N ALA A 118 -2.50 -3.20 11.42
CA ALA A 118 -2.03 -3.53 10.08
C ALA A 118 -3.13 -4.18 9.25
N SER A 119 -3.01 -4.06 7.92
CA SER A 119 -3.83 -4.79 6.97
C SER A 119 -3.06 -5.16 5.71
N ILE A 120 -3.57 -6.17 5.00
CA ILE A 120 -3.09 -6.61 3.70
C ILE A 120 -4.29 -7.04 2.85
N MET A 121 -4.22 -6.77 1.55
CA MET A 121 -5.30 -7.12 0.61
C MET A 121 -4.74 -7.63 -0.70
N ASP A 122 -5.32 -8.75 -1.20
CA ASP A 122 -5.06 -9.33 -2.51
C ASP A 122 -6.03 -8.78 -3.55
N GLY A 123 -5.51 -8.11 -4.58
CA GLY A 123 -6.31 -7.53 -5.66
C GLY A 123 -6.95 -8.57 -6.58
N LYS A 124 -6.41 -9.78 -6.67
CA LYS A 124 -6.95 -10.86 -7.50
C LYS A 124 -8.23 -11.45 -6.94
N SER A 125 -8.20 -11.85 -5.68
CA SER A 125 -9.32 -12.48 -5.00
C SER A 125 -10.21 -11.49 -4.25
N ARG A 126 -9.73 -10.27 -4.01
CA ARG A 126 -10.29 -9.25 -3.12
C ARG A 126 -10.40 -9.71 -1.66
N LYS A 127 -9.68 -10.76 -1.29
CA LYS A 127 -9.53 -11.16 0.09
C LYS A 127 -8.63 -10.18 0.83
N ALA A 128 -8.94 -9.94 2.08
CA ALA A 128 -8.16 -9.07 2.94
C ALA A 128 -8.09 -9.62 4.36
N GLY A 129 -7.05 -9.23 5.07
CA GLY A 129 -6.91 -9.50 6.49
C GLY A 129 -6.35 -8.29 7.21
N ALA A 130 -6.76 -8.12 8.45
CA ALA A 130 -6.33 -7.00 9.28
C ALA A 130 -6.26 -7.38 10.76
N VAL A 131 -5.39 -6.68 11.48
CA VAL A 131 -5.31 -6.70 12.94
C VAL A 131 -5.29 -5.27 13.46
N ALA A 132 -5.96 -5.02 14.59
CA ALA A 132 -5.98 -3.71 15.22
C ALA A 132 -5.77 -3.79 16.73
N SER A 133 -5.17 -2.74 17.32
CA SER A 133 -4.85 -2.62 18.74
C SER A 133 -4.06 -3.83 19.29
N VAL A 134 -3.18 -4.41 18.47
CA VAL A 134 -2.35 -5.56 18.89
C VAL A 134 -1.10 -5.12 19.62
N VAL A 135 -0.69 -5.91 20.60
CA VAL A 135 0.48 -5.66 21.44
C VAL A 135 1.44 -6.85 21.37
N GLY A 136 2.73 -6.56 21.24
CA GLY A 136 3.77 -7.58 21.29
C GLY A 136 3.96 -8.39 20.00
N ILE A 137 3.13 -8.24 18.99
CA ILE A 137 3.34 -8.86 17.67
C ILE A 137 4.48 -8.13 16.97
N LYS A 138 5.55 -8.86 16.61
CA LYS A 138 6.75 -8.27 16.02
C LYS A 138 6.48 -7.63 14.67
N ASN A 139 5.78 -8.34 13.79
CA ASN A 139 5.37 -7.87 12.46
C ASN A 139 3.85 -7.99 12.31
N PRO A 140 3.08 -6.94 12.64
CA PRO A 140 1.61 -6.95 12.54
C PRO A 140 1.08 -7.30 11.15
N VAL A 141 1.80 -6.92 10.07
CA VAL A 141 1.40 -7.25 8.69
C VAL A 141 1.33 -8.75 8.45
N ARG A 142 2.20 -9.55 9.08
CA ARG A 142 2.16 -11.02 8.99
C ARG A 142 0.92 -11.60 9.68
N ALA A 143 0.56 -11.04 10.83
CA ALA A 143 -0.67 -11.44 11.52
C ALA A 143 -1.91 -11.08 10.69
N ALA A 144 -1.93 -9.90 10.07
CA ALA A 144 -2.98 -9.50 9.14
C ALA A 144 -3.11 -10.49 7.96
N ARG A 145 -1.99 -10.91 7.37
CA ARG A 145 -1.98 -11.92 6.31
C ARG A 145 -2.55 -13.26 6.77
N LYS A 146 -2.18 -13.72 7.95
CA LYS A 146 -2.73 -14.95 8.53
C LYS A 146 -4.25 -14.88 8.76
N VAL A 147 -4.76 -13.73 9.16
CA VAL A 147 -6.22 -13.52 9.24
C VAL A 147 -6.87 -13.76 7.89
N MET A 148 -6.32 -13.21 6.80
CA MET A 148 -6.83 -13.39 5.44
C MET A 148 -6.77 -14.84 4.95
N GLU A 149 -5.68 -15.55 5.24
CA GLU A 149 -5.41 -16.88 4.68
C GLU A 149 -6.03 -18.01 5.48
N GLU A 150 -6.10 -17.90 6.82
CA GLU A 150 -6.45 -19.01 7.71
C GLU A 150 -7.81 -18.84 8.40
N THR A 151 -8.54 -17.74 8.13
CA THR A 151 -9.87 -17.51 8.71
C THR A 151 -10.89 -17.06 7.65
N THR A 152 -12.16 -17.01 8.06
CA THR A 152 -13.23 -16.36 7.29
C THR A 152 -13.43 -14.89 7.67
N HIS A 153 -12.66 -14.41 8.64
CA HIS A 153 -12.73 -13.04 9.14
C HIS A 153 -11.85 -12.11 8.30
N VAL A 154 -12.16 -10.82 8.32
CA VAL A 154 -11.34 -9.78 7.70
C VAL A 154 -10.52 -9.01 8.74
N LEU A 155 -11.07 -8.79 9.93
CA LEU A 155 -10.44 -7.98 10.98
C LEU A 155 -10.57 -8.65 12.34
N LEU A 156 -9.44 -8.83 13.02
CA LEU A 156 -9.36 -9.24 14.41
C LEU A 156 -8.76 -8.11 15.25
N VAL A 157 -9.18 -7.97 16.52
CA VAL A 157 -8.77 -6.84 17.38
C VAL A 157 -8.26 -7.29 18.76
N GLY A 158 -7.29 -6.54 19.30
CA GLY A 158 -6.84 -6.63 20.68
C GLY A 158 -6.37 -8.01 21.10
N GLU A 159 -6.83 -8.48 22.28
CA GLU A 159 -6.42 -9.77 22.82
C GLU A 159 -6.86 -10.96 21.97
N GLY A 160 -8.01 -10.87 21.29
CA GLY A 160 -8.47 -11.90 20.38
C GLY A 160 -7.52 -12.07 19.17
N ALA A 161 -7.09 -10.97 18.57
CA ALA A 161 -6.09 -10.99 17.51
C ALA A 161 -4.73 -11.54 17.99
N ALA A 162 -4.31 -11.17 19.22
CA ALA A 162 -3.07 -11.69 19.80
C ALA A 162 -3.16 -13.19 20.12
N ALA A 163 -4.32 -13.70 20.56
CA ALA A 163 -4.54 -15.12 20.78
C ALA A 163 -4.45 -15.91 19.47
N PHE A 164 -5.15 -15.46 18.43
CA PHE A 164 -5.06 -16.03 17.10
C PHE A 164 -3.62 -16.04 16.58
N ALA A 165 -2.91 -14.90 16.68
CA ALA A 165 -1.52 -14.78 16.23
C ALA A 165 -0.58 -15.81 16.91
N ARG A 166 -0.78 -16.12 18.19
CA ARG A 166 -0.04 -17.20 18.87
C ARG A 166 -0.39 -18.58 18.35
N GLU A 167 -1.67 -18.83 18.13
CA GLU A 167 -2.16 -20.12 17.59
C GLU A 167 -1.56 -20.45 16.24
N VAL A 168 -1.42 -19.43 15.37
CA VAL A 168 -0.85 -19.59 14.02
C VAL A 168 0.65 -19.35 13.94
N GLY A 169 1.35 -19.24 15.08
CA GLY A 169 2.81 -19.21 15.17
C GLY A 169 3.45 -17.87 14.75
N ILE A 170 2.74 -16.75 14.86
CA ILE A 170 3.31 -15.40 14.63
C ILE A 170 4.31 -15.06 15.73
N GLU A 171 5.45 -14.48 15.36
CA GLU A 171 6.51 -14.08 16.28
C GLU A 171 6.08 -12.91 17.18
N PHE A 172 6.34 -13.05 18.48
CA PHE A 172 6.13 -12.00 19.48
C PHE A 172 7.48 -11.49 19.99
N ALA A 173 7.51 -10.21 20.33
CA ALA A 173 8.63 -9.56 21.00
C ALA A 173 8.18 -8.93 22.32
N ASP A 174 9.12 -8.72 23.22
CA ASP A 174 8.87 -8.03 24.48
C ASP A 174 8.73 -6.51 24.28
N SER A 175 8.30 -5.81 25.33
CA SER A 175 8.11 -4.35 25.26
C SER A 175 9.41 -3.58 25.02
N ALA A 176 10.58 -4.14 25.38
CA ALA A 176 11.86 -3.50 25.17
C ALA A 176 12.24 -3.43 23.67
N TYR A 177 11.80 -4.41 22.88
CA TYR A 177 11.99 -4.39 21.42
C TYR A 177 11.33 -3.17 20.75
N PHE A 178 10.14 -2.78 21.21
CA PHE A 178 9.36 -1.67 20.66
C PHE A 178 9.73 -0.32 21.27
N PHE A 179 10.46 -0.32 22.39
CA PHE A 179 10.81 0.93 23.05
C PHE A 179 11.88 1.69 22.26
N THR A 180 11.57 2.95 21.94
CA THR A 180 12.56 3.92 21.44
C THR A 180 12.50 5.18 22.28
N GLN A 181 13.67 5.74 22.66
CA GLN A 181 13.73 6.96 23.46
C GLN A 181 13.04 8.13 22.76
N GLN A 182 13.21 8.24 21.44
CA GLN A 182 12.56 9.27 20.62
C GLN A 182 11.03 9.24 20.79
N ARG A 183 10.39 8.07 20.66
CA ARG A 183 8.91 7.94 20.76
C ARG A 183 8.42 8.15 22.19
N TRP A 184 9.22 7.77 23.17
CA TRP A 184 8.91 8.05 24.57
C TRP A 184 8.93 9.54 24.89
N ASP A 185 9.97 10.26 24.46
CA ASP A 185 10.09 11.72 24.63
C ASP A 185 8.96 12.46 23.89
N GLU A 186 8.55 11.98 22.72
CA GLU A 186 7.40 12.49 21.98
C GLU A 186 6.10 12.33 22.78
N LEU A 187 5.87 11.15 23.39
CA LEU A 187 4.73 10.94 24.29
C LEU A 187 4.70 11.94 25.45
N GLN A 188 5.86 12.14 26.11
CA GLN A 188 5.93 13.06 27.26
C GLN A 188 5.61 14.51 26.83
N ARG A 189 6.19 14.97 25.72
CA ARG A 189 5.88 16.29 25.15
C ARG A 189 4.41 16.46 24.82
N THR A 190 3.81 15.50 24.14
CA THR A 190 2.39 15.52 23.78
C THR A 190 1.50 15.60 25.01
N LYS A 191 1.80 14.81 26.07
CA LYS A 191 1.06 14.87 27.34
C LYS A 191 1.17 16.23 28.04
N GLU A 192 2.33 16.86 27.99
CA GLU A 192 2.53 18.19 28.57
C GLU A 192 1.76 19.27 27.79
N GLU A 193 1.74 19.17 26.46
CA GLU A 193 0.98 20.08 25.61
C GLU A 193 -0.52 19.97 25.85
N GLU A 194 -1.05 18.74 25.98
CA GLU A 194 -2.45 18.52 26.32
C GLU A 194 -2.84 19.11 27.68
N LYS A 195 -1.99 18.93 28.71
CA LYS A 195 -2.24 19.53 30.03
C LYS A 195 -2.33 21.06 29.96
N LYS A 196 -1.53 21.71 29.12
CA LYS A 196 -1.57 23.17 28.95
C LYS A 196 -2.83 23.66 28.23
N LYS A 197 -3.39 22.84 27.34
CA LYS A 197 -4.60 23.16 26.55
C LYS A 197 -5.93 22.84 27.28
N HIS A 198 -5.90 22.20 28.44
CA HIS A 198 -7.10 21.76 29.18
C HIS A 198 -8.00 22.93 29.72
N GLY A 199 -7.73 24.19 29.37
CA GLY A 199 -8.63 25.33 29.60
C GLY A 199 -9.60 25.64 28.45
N GLU A 200 -9.46 25.04 27.28
CA GLU A 200 -10.30 25.26 26.09
C GLU A 200 -10.98 23.95 25.65
N TYR A 201 -12.06 23.59 26.32
CA TYR A 201 -12.98 22.57 25.83
C TYR A 201 -13.63 23.06 24.52
N GLY A 202 -13.30 22.44 23.39
CA GLY A 202 -14.03 22.67 22.15
C GLY A 202 -13.24 22.68 20.86
N SER A 203 -11.91 22.78 20.87
CA SER A 203 -11.12 22.67 19.65
C SER A 203 -10.45 21.29 19.58
N LEU A 204 -10.96 20.44 18.70
CA LEU A 204 -10.24 19.25 18.22
C LEU A 204 -9.06 19.70 17.33
N VAL A 205 -8.23 20.62 17.84
CA VAL A 205 -6.93 20.91 17.24
C VAL A 205 -6.04 19.73 17.64
N PHE A 206 -6.03 18.73 16.81
CA PHE A 206 -5.02 17.69 16.88
C PHE A 206 -3.65 18.37 16.71
N PRO A 207 -2.70 18.23 17.65
CA PRO A 207 -1.36 18.75 17.45
C PRO A 207 -0.84 18.16 16.12
N HIS A 208 -0.02 18.94 15.41
CA HIS A 208 0.75 18.47 14.25
C HIS A 208 1.80 17.46 14.74
N THR A 209 1.33 16.29 15.18
CA THR A 209 2.21 15.16 15.50
C THR A 209 2.77 14.63 14.20
N GLU A 210 4.01 14.19 14.24
CA GLU A 210 4.62 13.47 13.12
C GLU A 210 3.71 12.29 12.79
N LEU A 211 2.95 12.43 11.70
CA LEU A 211 2.14 11.37 11.16
C LEU A 211 3.09 10.34 10.57
N GLY A 212 2.88 9.08 10.84
CA GLY A 212 3.71 8.02 10.31
C GLY A 212 2.90 6.74 10.19
N THR A 213 3.05 6.07 9.10
CA THR A 213 2.42 4.80 8.76
C THR A 213 3.29 4.24 7.64
N VAL A 214 3.59 2.95 7.63
CA VAL A 214 4.30 2.34 6.52
C VAL A 214 3.33 1.60 5.63
N GLY A 215 3.63 1.54 4.33
CA GLY A 215 2.82 0.77 3.41
C GLY A 215 3.54 0.43 2.11
N ALA A 216 2.98 -0.52 1.39
CA ALA A 216 3.48 -0.99 0.11
C ALA A 216 2.34 -1.38 -0.81
N VAL A 217 2.52 -1.14 -2.11
CA VAL A 217 1.69 -1.66 -3.19
C VAL A 217 2.58 -2.32 -4.24
N ALA A 218 2.18 -3.48 -4.75
CA ALA A 218 2.98 -4.25 -5.70
C ALA A 218 2.16 -4.78 -6.87
N LEU A 219 2.84 -4.92 -8.01
CA LEU A 219 2.37 -5.61 -9.21
C LEU A 219 3.36 -6.74 -9.53
N ASP A 220 2.88 -7.98 -9.58
CA ASP A 220 3.67 -9.15 -9.95
C ASP A 220 3.62 -9.45 -11.46
N ARG A 221 4.41 -10.44 -11.89
CA ARG A 221 4.51 -10.86 -13.31
C ARG A 221 3.21 -11.42 -13.87
N ASP A 222 2.36 -11.96 -13.00
CA ASP A 222 1.03 -12.46 -13.40
C ASP A 222 0.00 -11.33 -13.55
N GLY A 223 0.41 -10.09 -13.30
CA GLY A 223 -0.45 -8.90 -13.35
C GLY A 223 -1.38 -8.78 -12.14
N ASN A 224 -1.05 -9.40 -11.00
CA ASN A 224 -1.82 -9.27 -9.79
C ASN A 224 -1.29 -8.12 -8.92
N LEU A 225 -2.24 -7.40 -8.31
CA LEU A 225 -1.99 -6.30 -7.39
C LEU A 225 -2.14 -6.75 -5.94
N ALA A 226 -1.36 -6.17 -5.06
CA ALA A 226 -1.54 -6.27 -3.61
C ALA A 226 -1.22 -4.94 -2.92
N ALA A 227 -1.84 -4.72 -1.76
CA ALA A 227 -1.56 -3.59 -0.87
C ALA A 227 -1.39 -4.07 0.57
N ALA A 228 -0.50 -3.40 1.32
CA ALA A 228 -0.36 -3.59 2.75
C ALA A 228 -0.05 -2.26 3.44
N THR A 229 -0.57 -2.10 4.67
CA THR A 229 -0.35 -0.91 5.50
C THR A 229 -0.15 -1.33 6.95
N SER A 230 0.77 -0.68 7.68
CA SER A 230 1.06 -0.96 9.10
C SER A 230 1.39 0.31 9.86
N THR A 231 0.93 0.43 11.11
CA THR A 231 1.10 1.64 11.92
C THR A 231 1.05 1.38 13.42
N GLY A 232 1.68 2.28 14.20
CA GLY A 232 1.44 2.47 15.64
C GLY A 232 0.28 3.42 15.96
N GLY A 233 -0.32 4.06 14.93
CA GLY A 233 -1.37 5.07 15.08
C GLY A 233 -0.83 6.44 15.50
N LEU A 234 -1.54 7.14 16.40
CA LEU A 234 -1.18 8.48 16.88
C LEU A 234 -0.50 8.40 18.27
N THR A 235 0.52 9.24 18.46
CA THR A 235 1.14 9.45 19.77
C THR A 235 0.09 9.89 20.79
N ASN A 236 0.13 9.29 21.97
CA ASN A 236 -0.82 9.56 23.05
C ASN A 236 -2.29 9.20 22.74
N LYS A 237 -2.54 8.29 21.77
CA LYS A 237 -3.91 7.83 21.47
C LYS A 237 -4.59 7.24 22.70
N HIS A 238 -5.90 7.54 22.84
CA HIS A 238 -6.74 7.15 23.98
C HIS A 238 -7.79 6.12 23.56
N TRP A 239 -8.41 5.46 24.54
CA TRP A 239 -9.64 4.66 24.48
C TRP A 239 -9.66 3.56 23.41
N GLY A 240 -8.49 3.03 23.00
CA GLY A 240 -8.41 2.02 21.95
C GLY A 240 -8.63 2.61 20.56
N ARG A 241 -8.22 3.86 20.33
CA ARG A 241 -8.31 4.51 19.02
C ARG A 241 -7.61 3.67 17.95
N VAL A 242 -8.33 3.37 16.90
CA VAL A 242 -7.86 2.74 15.66
C VAL A 242 -7.98 3.77 14.53
N GLY A 243 -6.95 3.85 13.67
CA GLY A 243 -6.96 4.70 12.47
C GLY A 243 -7.45 3.95 11.24
N ASP A 244 -7.10 4.48 10.09
CA ASP A 244 -7.46 3.98 8.77
C ASP A 244 -6.71 2.72 8.34
N SER A 245 -5.47 2.54 8.83
CA SER A 245 -4.55 1.49 8.33
C SER A 245 -5.12 0.07 8.35
N PRO A 246 -5.87 -0.39 9.40
CA PRO A 246 -6.47 -1.73 9.39
C PRO A 246 -7.85 -1.78 8.74
N ILE A 247 -8.38 -0.64 8.26
CA ILE A 247 -9.72 -0.55 7.68
C ILE A 247 -9.62 -0.60 6.16
N ILE A 248 -10.06 -1.74 5.59
CA ILE A 248 -10.09 -1.94 4.14
C ILE A 248 -11.02 -0.91 3.48
N GLY A 249 -10.52 -0.24 2.46
CA GLY A 249 -11.17 0.87 1.79
C GLY A 249 -10.83 2.24 2.35
N ALA A 250 -10.36 2.34 3.60
CA ALA A 250 -9.91 3.60 4.19
C ALA A 250 -8.40 3.82 3.97
N GLY A 251 -7.55 3.02 4.62
CA GLY A 251 -6.09 3.12 4.53
C GLY A 251 -5.44 2.12 3.57
N THR A 252 -6.14 1.04 3.23
CA THR A 252 -5.63 -0.04 2.36
C THR A 252 -6.72 -0.52 1.43
N PHE A 253 -6.38 -0.69 0.15
CA PHE A 253 -7.30 -1.27 -0.84
C PHE A 253 -6.53 -1.95 -1.97
N ALA A 254 -7.05 -3.06 -2.52
CA ALA A 254 -6.52 -3.65 -3.74
C ALA A 254 -7.62 -4.35 -4.55
N ASP A 255 -7.66 -4.07 -5.85
CA ASP A 255 -8.53 -4.72 -6.83
C ASP A 255 -7.82 -4.76 -8.18
N ASN A 256 -7.68 -5.96 -8.77
CA ASN A 256 -7.08 -6.12 -10.09
C ASN A 256 -7.87 -5.40 -11.21
N ALA A 257 -9.13 -5.05 -10.98
CA ALA A 257 -9.90 -4.28 -11.95
C ALA A 257 -9.44 -2.81 -12.04
N THR A 258 -8.85 -2.27 -10.96
CA THR A 258 -8.52 -0.85 -10.84
C THR A 258 -7.09 -0.61 -10.35
N CYS A 259 -6.85 -0.69 -9.04
CA CYS A 259 -5.57 -0.34 -8.42
C CYS A 259 -5.34 -1.01 -7.05
N ALA A 260 -4.09 -0.94 -6.58
CA ALA A 260 -3.70 -1.14 -5.19
C ALA A 260 -3.35 0.22 -4.57
N VAL A 261 -3.74 0.44 -3.31
CA VAL A 261 -3.61 1.72 -2.60
C VAL A 261 -3.18 1.50 -1.16
N SER A 262 -2.25 2.33 -0.67
CA SER A 262 -1.90 2.45 0.75
C SER A 262 -1.81 3.93 1.15
N GLY A 263 -2.53 4.30 2.22
CA GLY A 263 -2.63 5.67 2.72
C GLY A 263 -1.82 5.90 3.98
N THR A 264 -1.51 7.16 4.26
CA THR A 264 -0.84 7.63 5.46
C THR A 264 -1.27 9.06 5.79
N GLY A 265 -1.55 9.35 7.06
CA GLY A 265 -1.99 10.69 7.46
C GLY A 265 -2.94 10.68 8.64
N ARG A 266 -3.91 11.61 8.64
CA ARG A 266 -4.97 11.67 9.65
C ARG A 266 -6.00 10.61 9.37
N GLY A 267 -5.90 9.49 10.08
CA GLY A 267 -6.72 8.30 9.85
C GLY A 267 -8.23 8.56 9.89
N GLU A 268 -8.69 9.47 10.74
CA GLU A 268 -10.09 9.87 10.83
C GLU A 268 -10.65 10.38 9.49
N LEU A 269 -9.85 11.17 8.75
CA LEU A 269 -10.26 11.72 7.45
C LEU A 269 -10.29 10.63 6.37
N PHE A 270 -9.31 9.71 6.41
CA PHE A 270 -9.28 8.57 5.50
C PHE A 270 -10.47 7.63 5.73
N ILE A 271 -10.88 7.44 6.99
CA ILE A 271 -12.08 6.66 7.35
C ILE A 271 -13.33 7.34 6.85
N LEU A 272 -13.51 8.64 7.17
CA LEU A 272 -14.71 9.41 6.77
C LEU A 272 -14.92 9.45 5.26
N GLY A 273 -13.82 9.56 4.48
CA GLY A 273 -13.87 9.62 3.03
C GLY A 273 -13.74 8.27 2.35
N SER A 274 -13.45 7.16 3.07
CA SER A 274 -13.10 5.85 2.47
C SER A 274 -12.02 6.00 1.37
N LEU A 275 -10.98 6.81 1.64
CA LEU A 275 -10.15 7.44 0.61
C LEU A 275 -9.33 6.45 -0.22
N ALA A 276 -8.95 5.28 0.32
CA ALA A 276 -8.25 4.27 -0.47
C ALA A 276 -9.19 3.64 -1.52
N HIS A 277 -10.44 3.40 -1.18
CA HIS A 277 -11.45 2.89 -2.12
C HIS A 277 -11.90 3.96 -3.11
N GLU A 278 -11.93 5.24 -2.71
CA GLU A 278 -12.32 6.34 -3.59
C GLU A 278 -11.41 6.46 -4.82
N VAL A 279 -10.10 6.19 -4.71
CA VAL A 279 -9.21 6.11 -5.88
C VAL A 279 -9.72 5.08 -6.88
N SER A 280 -10.07 3.88 -6.43
CA SER A 280 -10.64 2.82 -7.28
C SER A 280 -11.97 3.25 -7.91
N THR A 281 -12.85 3.87 -7.14
CA THR A 281 -14.15 4.40 -7.60
C THR A 281 -13.99 5.42 -8.74
N LEU A 282 -13.04 6.36 -8.59
CA LEU A 282 -12.75 7.35 -9.63
C LEU A 282 -12.18 6.71 -10.90
N MET A 283 -11.35 5.68 -10.76
CA MET A 283 -10.84 4.93 -11.91
C MET A 283 -11.96 4.16 -12.63
N GLU A 284 -12.82 3.46 -11.88
CA GLU A 284 -13.89 2.61 -12.41
C GLU A 284 -15.01 3.44 -13.07
N TYR A 285 -15.55 4.42 -12.34
CA TYR A 285 -16.75 5.14 -12.79
C TYR A 285 -16.47 6.45 -13.51
N ARG A 286 -15.28 7.03 -13.36
CA ARG A 286 -14.87 8.28 -14.05
C ARG A 286 -13.77 8.06 -15.07
N SER A 287 -13.32 6.82 -15.26
CA SER A 287 -12.24 6.46 -16.21
C SER A 287 -10.96 7.29 -15.99
N MET A 288 -10.70 7.70 -14.75
CA MET A 288 -9.48 8.43 -14.41
C MET A 288 -8.27 7.47 -14.43
N THR A 289 -7.09 8.00 -14.73
CA THR A 289 -5.84 7.25 -14.52
C THR A 289 -5.54 7.18 -13.02
N VAL A 290 -4.72 6.22 -12.59
CA VAL A 290 -4.35 6.06 -11.18
C VAL A 290 -3.69 7.33 -10.62
N GLU A 291 -2.86 8.01 -11.42
CA GLU A 291 -2.22 9.26 -11.05
C GLU A 291 -3.24 10.40 -10.85
N ALA A 292 -4.19 10.53 -11.80
CA ALA A 292 -5.21 11.56 -11.72
C ALA A 292 -6.18 11.34 -10.56
N ALA A 293 -6.60 10.09 -10.32
CA ALA A 293 -7.48 9.70 -9.22
C ALA A 293 -6.81 9.95 -7.87
N THR A 294 -5.56 9.48 -7.69
CA THR A 294 -4.82 9.68 -6.43
C THR A 294 -4.59 11.16 -6.14
N ARG A 295 -4.20 11.95 -7.16
CA ARG A 295 -4.06 13.39 -7.04
C ARG A 295 -5.37 14.07 -6.64
N HIS A 296 -6.49 13.66 -7.23
CA HIS A 296 -7.81 14.19 -6.88
C HIS A 296 -8.14 13.89 -5.41
N VAL A 297 -7.96 12.64 -4.97
CA VAL A 297 -8.25 12.23 -3.59
C VAL A 297 -7.40 13.03 -2.60
N ILE A 298 -6.09 13.16 -2.83
CA ILE A 298 -5.19 13.84 -1.87
C ILE A 298 -5.35 15.35 -1.87
N HIS A 299 -5.51 15.99 -3.04
CA HIS A 299 -5.49 17.45 -3.14
C HIS A 299 -6.88 18.10 -3.20
N LYS A 300 -7.96 17.30 -3.31
CA LYS A 300 -9.33 17.83 -3.26
C LYS A 300 -10.14 17.18 -2.14
N GLU A 301 -10.35 15.86 -2.16
CA GLU A 301 -11.21 15.19 -1.19
C GLU A 301 -10.64 15.29 0.23
N LEU A 302 -9.39 14.87 0.44
CA LEU A 302 -8.73 14.94 1.75
C LEU A 302 -8.63 16.39 2.26
N VAL A 303 -8.32 17.36 1.38
CA VAL A 303 -8.25 18.78 1.74
C VAL A 303 -9.65 19.31 2.12
N SER A 304 -10.71 18.88 1.42
CA SER A 304 -12.08 19.28 1.76
C SER A 304 -12.53 18.80 3.14
N LEU A 305 -12.03 17.63 3.57
CA LEU A 305 -12.35 17.03 4.87
C LEU A 305 -11.55 17.64 6.03
N GLY A 306 -10.29 18.00 5.83
CA GLY A 306 -9.42 18.37 6.96
C GLY A 306 -8.37 19.45 6.70
N GLY A 307 -8.36 20.05 5.51
CA GLY A 307 -7.36 21.07 5.11
C GLY A 307 -6.05 20.49 4.60
N GLU A 308 -5.09 21.35 4.33
CA GLU A 308 -3.73 21.00 3.91
C GLU A 308 -2.94 20.36 5.06
N GLY A 309 -1.89 19.62 4.71
CA GLY A 309 -0.97 19.02 5.69
C GLY A 309 -1.52 17.76 6.38
N THR A 310 -2.50 17.09 5.77
CA THR A 310 -3.27 16.03 6.42
C THR A 310 -2.88 14.60 6.01
N GLY A 311 -2.13 14.42 4.90
CA GLY A 311 -1.71 13.07 4.54
C GLY A 311 -1.11 12.91 3.14
N GLY A 312 -0.93 11.65 2.78
CA GLY A 312 -0.44 11.20 1.49
C GLY A 312 -0.87 9.77 1.18
N MET A 313 -0.56 9.33 -0.03
CA MET A 313 -1.00 8.03 -0.53
C MET A 313 -0.10 7.55 -1.65
N ILE A 314 0.12 6.24 -1.72
CA ILE A 314 0.68 5.56 -2.87
C ILE A 314 -0.41 4.73 -3.54
N ALA A 315 -0.39 4.69 -4.87
CA ALA A 315 -1.32 3.87 -5.65
C ALA A 315 -0.63 3.31 -6.89
N LEU A 316 -1.06 2.12 -7.35
CA LEU A 316 -0.45 1.39 -8.46
C LEU A 316 -1.53 0.66 -9.25
N ASP A 317 -1.51 0.75 -10.60
CA ASP A 317 -2.42 0.00 -11.46
C ASP A 317 -1.73 -1.21 -12.15
N ARG A 318 -2.53 -2.06 -12.80
CA ARG A 318 -2.04 -3.26 -13.50
C ARG A 318 -1.18 -2.98 -14.74
N ARG A 319 -1.09 -1.74 -15.18
CA ARG A 319 -0.20 -1.31 -16.27
C ARG A 319 1.17 -0.86 -15.76
N GLY A 320 1.38 -0.92 -14.43
CA GLY A 320 2.61 -0.46 -13.77
C GLY A 320 2.70 1.05 -13.64
N ARG A 321 1.60 1.80 -13.87
CA ARG A 321 1.53 3.25 -13.59
C ARG A 321 1.23 3.42 -12.11
N PHE A 322 1.87 4.40 -11.49
CA PHE A 322 1.72 4.64 -10.06
C PHE A 322 1.73 6.12 -9.71
N ALA A 323 1.22 6.43 -8.54
CA ALA A 323 1.27 7.75 -7.92
C ALA A 323 1.84 7.66 -6.50
N MET A 324 2.49 8.75 -6.07
CA MET A 324 3.02 8.96 -4.71
C MET A 324 2.69 10.40 -4.30
N GLU A 325 1.42 10.67 -3.97
CA GLU A 325 0.91 12.02 -3.72
C GLU A 325 0.83 12.33 -2.23
N CYS A 326 1.18 13.56 -1.84
CA CYS A 326 1.00 14.05 -0.47
C CYS A 326 0.67 15.55 -0.47
N ASN A 327 -0.15 15.98 0.50
CA ASN A 327 -0.42 17.39 0.79
C ASN A 327 0.33 17.91 2.03
N THR A 328 1.23 17.09 2.59
CA THR A 328 2.16 17.42 3.67
C THR A 328 3.48 17.98 3.13
N PRO A 329 4.34 18.62 3.95
CA PRO A 329 5.68 19.08 3.55
C PRO A 329 6.58 17.96 3.01
N GLY A 330 6.38 16.71 3.45
CA GLY A 330 7.10 15.55 2.93
C GLY A 330 6.36 14.24 3.17
N MET A 331 6.82 13.21 2.47
CA MET A 331 6.42 11.82 2.63
C MET A 331 7.63 10.94 2.32
N TYR A 332 8.04 10.12 3.29
CA TYR A 332 9.00 9.05 3.02
C TYR A 332 8.38 8.10 2.02
N ARG A 333 8.97 7.96 0.84
CA ARG A 333 8.41 7.16 -0.25
C ARG A 333 9.48 6.68 -1.20
N GLY A 334 9.14 5.68 -2.00
CA GLY A 334 10.02 5.20 -3.04
C GLY A 334 9.37 4.16 -3.94
N TYR A 335 10.06 3.87 -5.03
CA TYR A 335 9.65 2.82 -5.95
C TYR A 335 10.86 2.06 -6.51
N ILE A 336 10.61 0.86 -7.00
CA ILE A 336 11.53 0.03 -7.78
C ILE A 336 10.72 -0.69 -8.86
N ARG A 337 11.30 -0.86 -10.05
CA ARG A 337 10.68 -1.55 -11.17
C ARG A 337 11.70 -2.36 -11.97
N GLY A 338 11.42 -2.72 -13.21
CA GLY A 338 12.20 -3.66 -14.01
C GLY A 338 13.70 -3.41 -14.14
N ASP A 339 14.19 -2.18 -13.89
CA ASP A 339 15.61 -1.84 -13.83
C ASP A 339 16.30 -2.31 -12.54
N GLY A 340 15.52 -2.67 -11.49
CA GLY A 340 16.04 -3.11 -10.21
C GLY A 340 16.74 -2.04 -9.38
N VAL A 341 16.55 -0.75 -9.76
CA VAL A 341 17.16 0.40 -9.05
C VAL A 341 16.15 1.02 -8.10
N PRO A 342 16.43 1.08 -6.78
CA PRO A 342 15.55 1.73 -5.83
C PRO A 342 15.64 3.26 -5.95
N HIS A 343 14.49 3.92 -6.07
CA HIS A 343 14.34 5.37 -6.06
C HIS A 343 13.63 5.80 -4.80
N THR A 344 14.25 6.68 -4.00
CA THR A 344 13.72 7.13 -2.70
C THR A 344 13.60 8.63 -2.62
N PHE A 345 12.52 9.11 -2.00
CA PHE A 345 12.16 10.51 -1.87
C PHE A 345 11.67 10.78 -0.45
N LEU A 346 11.93 11.97 0.09
CA LEU A 346 11.53 12.38 1.41
C LEU A 346 10.67 13.65 1.38
N TYR A 347 11.03 14.61 0.55
CA TYR A 347 10.43 15.92 0.52
C TYR A 347 9.42 16.05 -0.62
N ARG A 348 8.44 16.95 -0.47
CA ARG A 348 7.36 17.14 -1.44
C ARG A 348 7.86 17.58 -2.82
N ASP A 349 8.97 18.29 -2.87
CA ASP A 349 9.57 18.88 -4.07
C ASP A 349 10.56 17.96 -4.81
N GLU A 350 10.68 16.70 -4.40
CA GLU A 350 11.48 15.65 -5.07
C GLU A 350 10.73 14.88 -6.13
#